data_5bb126c1c935f4dcfee911f074e4502d
#
_entry.id   5bb126c1c935f4dcfee911f074e4502d
#
_cell.length_a   1.000
_cell.length_b   1.000
_cell.length_c   1.000
_cell.angle_alpha   90.00
_cell.angle_beta   90.00
_cell.angle_gamma   90.00
#
_symmetry.space_group_name_H-M   'P 1'
#
loop_
_entity.id
_entity.type
_entity.pdbx_description
1 polymer ?
#
loop_
_entity_poly.entity_id
_entity_poly.type
_entity_poly.pdbx_seq_one_letter_code
_entity_poly.pdbx_strand_id
1 'polypeptide(L)'
;KRDINIMSKIIGIDLGTTNSCVAVMEGTQAKVLENAEGARTTPSVVAFTDENEKLIGQPAKRQAVTNPENTIFAVKRLIGRNFDDPTVKKDVEAAPFKIINSEKGDAWIEAKGEKYSPSQISAFILQKMKETAEKYLGSEVTKAVITVPAYFNDAQRQATKDAGKIAGLEVLRIINEPTAASLAYGLDKKQNKKIAVYDLGGGTFDVSILELGDGVFEVKSTNGDTFLGG
;
A
#
# COMPACT_ATOMS: atom_id res chain seq x y z
N LYS A 1 37.11 13.63 13.11
CA LYS A 1 35.78 13.00 13.09
C LYS A 1 35.04 13.67 11.95
N ARG A 2 34.88 12.99 10.82
CA ARG A 2 34.01 13.44 9.74
C ARG A 2 32.61 13.11 10.20
N ASP A 3 31.79 14.10 10.47
CA ASP A 3 30.34 13.95 10.56
C ASP A 3 29.87 13.51 9.16
N ILE A 4 29.70 12.22 8.98
CA ILE A 4 28.98 11.69 7.83
C ILE A 4 27.54 12.11 8.07
N ASN A 5 27.13 13.14 7.37
CA ASN A 5 25.75 13.58 7.29
C ASN A 5 24.98 12.40 6.70
N ILE A 6 24.45 11.52 7.56
CA ILE A 6 23.60 10.40 7.16
C ILE A 6 22.29 11.03 6.70
N MET A 7 22.25 11.42 5.43
CA MET A 7 20.97 11.79 4.81
C MET A 7 20.06 10.56 4.96
N SER A 8 19.04 10.71 5.79
CA SER A 8 18.00 9.69 5.96
C SER A 8 17.51 9.28 4.56
N LYS A 9 17.75 8.01 4.21
CA LYS A 9 17.36 7.48 2.90
C LYS A 9 15.83 7.44 2.83
N ILE A 10 15.30 7.91 1.70
CA ILE A 10 13.87 7.90 1.41
C ILE A 10 13.58 6.61 0.64
N ILE A 11 12.58 5.87 1.06
CA ILE A 11 12.10 4.68 0.35
C ILE A 11 10.81 4.99 -0.40
N GLY A 12 10.61 4.33 -1.54
CA GLY A 12 9.34 4.31 -2.25
C GLY A 12 8.58 3.03 -1.92
N ILE A 13 7.31 3.15 -1.55
CA ILE A 13 6.46 1.99 -1.26
C ILE A 13 5.23 2.05 -2.15
N ASP A 14 5.00 0.96 -2.87
CA ASP A 14 3.71 0.66 -3.47
C ASP A 14 2.93 -0.23 -2.51
N LEU A 15 1.93 0.36 -1.84
CA LEU A 15 1.04 -0.35 -0.92
C LEU A 15 -0.16 -0.89 -1.70
N GLY A 16 0.00 -2.02 -2.37
CA GLY A 16 -1.02 -2.61 -3.24
C GLY A 16 -2.11 -3.36 -2.48
N THR A 17 -3.26 -3.53 -3.11
CA THR A 17 -4.40 -4.30 -2.56
C THR A 17 -4.04 -5.76 -2.32
N THR A 18 -3.32 -6.37 -3.25
CA THR A 18 -2.94 -7.79 -3.21
C THR A 18 -1.47 -7.97 -2.82
N ASN A 19 -0.57 -7.19 -3.41
CA ASN A 19 0.87 -7.24 -3.15
C ASN A 19 1.42 -5.84 -2.99
N SER A 20 2.45 -5.73 -2.16
CA SER A 20 3.20 -4.49 -1.95
C SER A 20 4.65 -4.67 -2.34
N CYS A 21 5.33 -3.58 -2.70
CA CYS A 21 6.76 -3.60 -2.95
C CYS A 21 7.44 -2.35 -2.39
N VAL A 22 8.74 -2.44 -2.20
CA VAL A 22 9.58 -1.33 -1.74
C VAL A 22 10.78 -1.15 -2.66
N ALA A 23 11.12 0.10 -2.91
CA ALA A 23 12.25 0.48 -3.74
C ALA A 23 13.09 1.58 -3.08
N VAL A 24 14.35 1.61 -3.47
CA VAL A 24 15.32 2.65 -3.08
C VAL A 24 16.00 3.21 -4.32
N MET A 25 16.56 4.41 -4.20
CA MET A 25 17.40 4.99 -5.24
C MET A 25 18.85 4.54 -5.05
N GLU A 26 19.44 3.94 -6.06
CA GLU A 26 20.88 3.69 -6.20
C GLU A 26 21.45 4.62 -7.26
N GLY A 27 22.05 5.72 -6.82
CA GLY A 27 22.42 6.80 -7.74
C GLY A 27 21.19 7.40 -8.41
N THR A 28 21.08 7.26 -9.72
CA THR A 28 19.96 7.79 -10.53
C THR A 28 18.91 6.73 -10.88
N GLN A 29 19.11 5.47 -10.47
CA GLN A 29 18.22 4.36 -10.80
C GLN A 29 17.42 3.91 -9.57
N ALA A 30 16.12 3.65 -9.79
CA ALA A 30 15.29 3.01 -8.79
C ALA A 30 15.53 1.50 -8.80
N LYS A 31 15.67 0.91 -7.61
CA LYS A 31 15.84 -0.53 -7.42
C LYS A 31 14.74 -1.05 -6.51
N VAL A 32 13.93 -1.97 -7.03
CA VAL A 32 12.97 -2.73 -6.24
C VAL A 32 13.72 -3.78 -5.43
N LEU A 33 13.45 -3.85 -4.13
CA LEU A 33 14.16 -4.71 -3.20
C LEU A 33 13.50 -6.09 -3.09
N GLU A 34 14.32 -7.10 -2.88
CA GLU A 34 13.85 -8.45 -2.55
C GLU A 34 13.58 -8.55 -1.05
N ASN A 35 12.47 -9.19 -0.69
CA ASN A 35 12.12 -9.48 0.69
C ASN A 35 12.92 -10.69 1.24
N ALA A 36 12.62 -11.08 2.48
CA ALA A 36 13.31 -12.20 3.14
C ALA A 36 13.10 -13.55 2.42
N GLU A 37 12.05 -13.66 1.64
CA GLU A 37 11.70 -14.85 0.84
C GLU A 37 12.29 -14.82 -0.59
N GLY A 38 13.09 -13.79 -0.92
CA GLY A 38 13.71 -13.63 -2.24
C GLY A 38 12.76 -13.10 -3.32
N ALA A 39 11.58 -12.63 -2.94
CA ALA A 39 10.61 -12.07 -3.88
C ALA A 39 10.64 -10.53 -3.87
N ARG A 40 10.38 -9.93 -5.02
CA ARG A 40 10.31 -8.46 -5.17
C ARG A 40 8.98 -7.86 -4.75
N THR A 41 7.98 -8.71 -4.54
CA THR A 41 6.67 -8.31 -4.03
C THR A 41 6.37 -9.10 -2.76
N THR A 42 5.66 -8.48 -1.84
CA THR A 42 5.21 -9.08 -0.58
C THR A 42 3.70 -9.08 -0.57
N PRO A 43 3.03 -10.22 -0.33
CA PRO A 43 1.58 -10.25 -0.19
C PRO A 43 1.10 -9.25 0.86
N SER A 44 0.09 -8.45 0.53
CA SER A 44 -0.56 -7.51 1.45
C SER A 44 -1.53 -8.26 2.39
N VAL A 45 -0.98 -9.21 3.14
CA VAL A 45 -1.71 -10.14 4.01
C VAL A 45 -1.10 -10.11 5.40
N VAL A 46 -1.96 -10.02 6.42
CA VAL A 46 -1.59 -10.07 7.84
C VAL A 46 -2.41 -11.15 8.52
N ALA A 47 -1.77 -12.05 9.27
CA ALA A 47 -2.44 -13.08 10.04
C ALA A 47 -2.08 -13.00 11.54
N PHE A 48 -3.07 -13.27 12.36
CA PHE A 48 -2.93 -13.38 13.82
C PHE A 48 -3.07 -14.85 14.23
N THR A 49 -2.03 -15.40 14.84
CA THR A 49 -1.98 -16.81 15.23
C THR A 49 -2.53 -17.02 16.65
N ASP A 50 -2.75 -18.29 17.02
CA ASP A 50 -3.17 -18.66 18.38
C ASP A 50 -2.11 -18.35 19.44
N GLU A 51 -0.84 -18.28 19.03
CA GLU A 51 0.30 -17.96 19.90
C GLU A 51 0.51 -16.44 20.05
N ASN A 52 -0.47 -15.62 19.65
CA ASN A 52 -0.40 -14.16 19.61
C ASN A 52 0.73 -13.59 18.72
N GLU A 53 1.20 -14.37 17.77
CA GLU A 53 2.14 -13.89 16.76
C GLU A 53 1.40 -13.21 15.60
N LYS A 54 2.07 -12.23 15.01
CA LYS A 54 1.63 -11.61 13.74
C LYS A 54 2.52 -12.10 12.62
N LEU A 55 1.89 -12.70 11.63
CA LEU A 55 2.54 -13.07 10.37
C LEU A 55 2.20 -12.03 9.31
N ILE A 56 3.16 -11.64 8.49
CA ILE A 56 2.99 -10.63 7.44
C ILE A 56 3.56 -11.15 6.14
N GLY A 57 2.84 -10.96 5.04
CA GLY A 57 3.28 -11.35 3.72
C GLY A 57 3.10 -12.83 3.43
N GLN A 58 4.10 -13.47 2.86
CA GLN A 58 4.01 -14.86 2.41
C GLN A 58 3.71 -15.86 3.54
N PRO A 59 4.30 -15.73 4.75
CA PRO A 59 3.93 -16.60 5.89
C PRO A 59 2.43 -16.48 6.25
N ALA A 60 1.89 -15.26 6.27
CA ALA A 60 0.46 -15.03 6.51
C ALA A 60 -0.41 -15.67 5.42
N LYS A 61 -0.03 -15.50 4.16
CA LYS A 61 -0.78 -16.07 3.02
C LYS A 61 -0.79 -17.60 3.04
N ARG A 62 0.32 -18.24 3.42
CA ARG A 62 0.43 -19.71 3.44
C ARG A 62 -0.54 -20.38 4.41
N GLN A 63 -0.83 -19.78 5.55
CA GLN A 63 -1.71 -20.32 6.57
C GLN A 63 -3.16 -19.85 6.45
N ALA A 64 -3.50 -19.05 5.41
CA ALA A 64 -4.84 -18.48 5.24
C ALA A 64 -5.96 -19.52 5.19
N VAL A 65 -5.71 -20.67 4.59
CA VAL A 65 -6.70 -21.76 4.48
C VAL A 65 -7.05 -22.37 5.85
N THR A 66 -6.09 -22.44 6.76
CA THR A 66 -6.27 -23.01 8.10
C THR A 66 -6.70 -21.99 9.15
N ASN A 67 -6.58 -20.69 8.86
CA ASN A 67 -6.91 -19.61 9.77
C ASN A 67 -7.59 -18.43 9.03
N PRO A 68 -8.67 -18.68 8.27
CA PRO A 68 -9.28 -17.66 7.42
C PRO A 68 -9.86 -16.49 8.20
N GLU A 69 -10.45 -16.71 9.38
CA GLU A 69 -11.11 -15.70 10.18
C GLU A 69 -10.13 -14.65 10.78
N ASN A 70 -8.85 -15.01 10.91
CA ASN A 70 -7.82 -14.13 11.46
C ASN A 70 -6.70 -13.81 10.44
N THR A 71 -6.96 -14.07 9.17
CA THR A 71 -6.06 -13.72 8.07
C THR A 71 -6.68 -12.62 7.23
N ILE A 72 -6.12 -11.43 7.34
CA ILE A 72 -6.65 -10.19 6.80
C ILE A 72 -5.94 -9.89 5.48
N PHE A 73 -6.70 -9.66 4.43
CA PHE A 73 -6.21 -9.29 3.10
C PHE A 73 -7.10 -8.22 2.46
N ALA A 74 -6.67 -7.62 1.38
CA ALA A 74 -7.39 -6.58 0.63
C ALA A 74 -7.86 -5.39 1.50
N VAL A 75 -7.17 -5.13 2.61
CA VAL A 75 -7.54 -4.08 3.57
C VAL A 75 -7.55 -2.68 2.94
N LYS A 76 -6.83 -2.48 1.85
CA LYS A 76 -6.82 -1.22 1.09
C LYS A 76 -8.22 -0.83 0.60
N ARG A 77 -9.12 -1.79 0.39
CA ARG A 77 -10.53 -1.52 0.03
C ARG A 77 -11.31 -0.85 1.15
N LEU A 78 -10.90 -1.05 2.41
CA LEU A 78 -11.56 -0.53 3.60
C LEU A 78 -10.96 0.80 4.09
N ILE A 79 -9.74 1.13 3.67
CA ILE A 79 -8.99 2.27 4.21
C ILE A 79 -9.73 3.58 3.95
N GLY A 80 -9.95 4.38 5.00
CA GLY A 80 -10.63 5.66 4.92
C GLY A 80 -12.10 5.59 4.50
N ARG A 81 -12.77 4.45 4.66
CA ARG A 81 -14.18 4.25 4.30
C ARG A 81 -15.06 4.04 5.52
N ASN A 82 -16.30 4.50 5.40
CA ASN A 82 -17.36 4.22 6.37
C ASN A 82 -17.88 2.78 6.18
N PHE A 83 -18.32 2.18 7.29
CA PHE A 83 -18.89 0.84 7.30
C PHE A 83 -20.14 0.71 6.40
N ASP A 84 -20.94 1.78 6.30
CA ASP A 84 -22.15 1.81 5.48
C ASP A 84 -21.90 2.07 3.98
N ASP A 85 -20.65 2.28 3.57
CA ASP A 85 -20.29 2.43 2.15
C ASP A 85 -20.71 1.18 1.36
N PRO A 86 -21.43 1.33 0.23
CA PRO A 86 -21.84 0.19 -0.60
C PRO A 86 -20.71 -0.73 -1.05
N THR A 87 -19.50 -0.18 -1.23
CA THR A 87 -18.31 -0.97 -1.57
C THR A 87 -17.90 -1.85 -0.38
N VAL A 88 -17.92 -1.29 0.84
CA VAL A 88 -17.59 -2.03 2.07
C VAL A 88 -18.59 -3.15 2.33
N LYS A 89 -19.88 -2.95 2.03
CA LYS A 89 -20.90 -4.01 2.19
C LYS A 89 -20.59 -5.24 1.36
N LYS A 90 -20.05 -5.08 0.16
CA LYS A 90 -19.61 -6.23 -0.66
C LYS A 90 -18.43 -6.96 -0.01
N ASP A 91 -17.48 -6.23 0.58
CA ASP A 91 -16.37 -6.84 1.30
C ASP A 91 -16.84 -7.56 2.58
N VAL A 92 -17.84 -7.02 3.29
CA VAL A 92 -18.45 -7.68 4.47
C VAL A 92 -19.09 -9.02 4.12
N GLU A 93 -19.73 -9.12 2.96
CA GLU A 93 -20.36 -10.35 2.48
C GLU A 93 -19.35 -11.38 1.98
N ALA A 94 -18.23 -10.93 1.42
CA ALA A 94 -17.25 -11.79 0.74
C ALA A 94 -16.06 -12.19 1.63
N ALA A 95 -15.70 -11.38 2.63
CA ALA A 95 -14.52 -11.63 3.46
C ALA A 95 -14.72 -12.80 4.43
N PRO A 96 -13.74 -13.68 4.58
CA PRO A 96 -13.79 -14.75 5.58
C PRO A 96 -13.50 -14.23 7.01
N PHE A 97 -12.94 -13.04 7.13
CA PHE A 97 -12.68 -12.36 8.40
C PHE A 97 -13.76 -11.31 8.70
N LYS A 98 -13.87 -10.92 9.95
CA LYS A 98 -14.95 -10.05 10.42
C LYS A 98 -14.62 -8.56 10.19
N ILE A 99 -15.46 -7.89 9.42
CA ILE A 99 -15.46 -6.44 9.24
C ILE A 99 -16.57 -5.87 10.14
N ILE A 100 -16.24 -4.87 10.95
CA ILE A 100 -17.11 -4.30 11.96
C ILE A 100 -17.28 -2.79 11.79
N ASN A 101 -18.39 -2.28 12.33
CA ASN A 101 -18.59 -0.84 12.45
C ASN A 101 -17.87 -0.33 13.70
N SER A 102 -16.98 0.65 13.53
CA SER A 102 -16.35 1.34 14.65
C SER A 102 -17.33 2.28 15.35
N GLU A 103 -17.00 2.75 16.53
CA GLU A 103 -17.82 3.75 17.27
C GLU A 103 -18.03 5.06 16.49
N LYS A 104 -17.14 5.34 15.53
CA LYS A 104 -17.20 6.53 14.68
C LYS A 104 -17.82 6.28 13.31
N GLY A 105 -18.27 5.06 13.04
CA GLY A 105 -18.89 4.70 11.77
C GLY A 105 -17.91 4.20 10.69
N ASP A 106 -16.61 4.08 11.00
CA ASP A 106 -15.63 3.59 10.05
C ASP A 106 -15.63 2.06 9.95
N ALA A 107 -15.24 1.53 8.78
CA ALA A 107 -15.03 0.10 8.60
C ALA A 107 -13.75 -0.33 9.32
N TRP A 108 -13.87 -1.18 10.32
CA TRP A 108 -12.76 -1.77 11.07
C TRP A 108 -12.76 -3.29 10.93
N ILE A 109 -11.71 -3.94 11.39
CA ILE A 109 -11.52 -5.39 11.36
C ILE A 109 -11.46 -5.91 12.79
N GLU A 110 -12.09 -7.06 13.03
CA GLU A 110 -11.94 -7.80 14.29
C GLU A 110 -11.16 -9.09 14.01
N ALA A 111 -10.06 -9.31 14.72
CA ALA A 111 -9.27 -10.53 14.66
C ALA A 111 -8.78 -10.89 16.06
N LYS A 112 -8.90 -12.18 16.46
CA LYS A 112 -8.55 -12.66 17.80
C LYS A 112 -9.18 -11.85 18.94
N GLY A 113 -10.39 -11.34 18.74
CA GLY A 113 -11.11 -10.53 19.73
C GLY A 113 -10.62 -9.07 19.84
N GLU A 114 -9.60 -8.69 19.10
CA GLU A 114 -9.09 -7.33 19.07
C GLU A 114 -9.61 -6.59 17.83
N LYS A 115 -9.75 -5.28 17.95
CA LYS A 115 -10.26 -4.41 16.89
C LYS A 115 -9.13 -3.59 16.27
N TYR A 116 -9.05 -3.62 14.96
CA TYR A 116 -8.03 -2.93 14.19
C TYR A 116 -8.64 -2.00 13.14
N SER A 117 -8.13 -0.78 13.05
CA SER A 117 -8.43 0.07 11.90
C SER A 117 -7.70 -0.45 10.66
N PRO A 118 -8.20 -0.18 9.44
CA PRO A 118 -7.47 -0.49 8.21
C PRO A 118 -6.07 0.12 8.16
N SER A 119 -5.89 1.31 8.76
CA SER A 119 -4.57 1.96 8.87
C SER A 119 -3.60 1.16 9.75
N GLN A 120 -4.07 0.55 10.84
CA GLN A 120 -3.24 -0.31 11.69
C GLN A 120 -2.80 -1.58 10.96
N ILE A 121 -3.72 -2.25 10.25
CA ILE A 121 -3.38 -3.43 9.44
C ILE A 121 -2.40 -3.06 8.32
N SER A 122 -2.65 -1.96 7.62
CA SER A 122 -1.74 -1.44 6.59
C SER A 122 -0.35 -1.08 7.17
N ALA A 123 -0.30 -0.58 8.39
CA ALA A 123 0.96 -0.26 9.07
C ALA A 123 1.83 -1.51 9.28
N PHE A 124 1.27 -2.68 9.55
CA PHE A 124 2.06 -3.91 9.65
C PHE A 124 2.73 -4.27 8.31
N ILE A 125 2.04 -4.05 7.20
CA ILE A 125 2.59 -4.25 5.86
C ILE A 125 3.72 -3.24 5.60
N LEU A 126 3.48 -1.96 5.94
CA LEU A 126 4.48 -0.90 5.80
C LEU A 126 5.72 -1.14 6.68
N GLN A 127 5.55 -1.66 7.89
CA GLN A 127 6.66 -2.09 8.74
C GLN A 127 7.52 -3.16 8.06
N LYS A 128 6.89 -4.15 7.43
CA LYS A 128 7.60 -5.18 6.65
C LYS A 128 8.38 -4.59 5.48
N MET A 129 7.83 -3.57 4.79
CA MET A 129 8.52 -2.85 3.73
C MET A 129 9.72 -2.05 4.29
N LYS A 130 9.54 -1.38 5.42
CA LYS A 130 10.60 -0.67 6.14
C LYS A 130 11.72 -1.62 6.54
N GLU A 131 11.42 -2.75 7.19
CA GLU A 131 12.39 -3.77 7.58
C GLU A 131 13.18 -4.33 6.39
N THR A 132 12.50 -4.58 5.27
CA THR A 132 13.13 -5.03 4.03
C THR A 132 14.17 -4.01 3.53
N ALA A 133 13.80 -2.73 3.54
CA ALA A 133 14.70 -1.66 3.13
C ALA A 133 15.87 -1.47 4.11
N GLU A 134 15.62 -1.50 5.42
CA GLU A 134 16.66 -1.38 6.45
C GLU A 134 17.68 -2.51 6.38
N LYS A 135 17.20 -3.74 6.17
CA LYS A 135 18.08 -4.91 5.98
C LYS A 135 18.97 -4.74 4.76
N TYR A 136 18.43 -4.23 3.66
CA TYR A 136 19.19 -3.98 2.44
C TYR A 136 20.20 -2.84 2.59
N LEU A 137 19.78 -1.74 3.21
CA LEU A 137 20.58 -0.52 3.36
C LEU A 137 21.60 -0.58 4.50
N GLY A 138 21.42 -1.52 5.46
CA GLY A 138 22.24 -1.62 6.66
C GLY A 138 22.09 -0.40 7.60
N SER A 139 20.99 0.34 7.50
CA SER A 139 20.74 1.54 8.30
C SER A 139 19.24 1.77 8.49
N GLU A 140 18.88 2.50 9.54
CA GLU A 140 17.49 2.88 9.81
C GLU A 140 16.88 3.70 8.67
N VAL A 141 15.60 3.45 8.40
CA VAL A 141 14.79 4.17 7.43
C VAL A 141 13.62 4.85 8.15
N THR A 142 13.54 6.16 8.02
CA THR A 142 12.50 6.95 8.70
C THR A 142 11.58 7.69 7.74
N LYS A 143 11.89 7.72 6.44
CA LYS A 143 11.14 8.52 5.44
C LYS A 143 10.69 7.67 4.27
N ALA A 144 9.45 7.91 3.83
CA ALA A 144 8.88 7.20 2.69
C ALA A 144 8.03 8.12 1.80
N VAL A 145 7.90 7.68 0.54
CA VAL A 145 6.86 8.10 -0.40
C VAL A 145 5.98 6.88 -0.63
N ILE A 146 4.66 7.03 -0.53
CA ILE A 146 3.70 5.93 -0.67
C ILE A 146 2.76 6.23 -1.82
N THR A 147 2.44 5.23 -2.63
CA THR A 147 1.48 5.36 -3.73
C THR A 147 0.07 5.02 -3.31
N VAL A 148 -0.90 5.66 -3.98
CA VAL A 148 -2.34 5.39 -3.82
C VAL A 148 -3.02 5.45 -5.18
N PRO A 149 -4.18 4.80 -5.37
CA PRO A 149 -4.98 4.96 -6.57
C PRO A 149 -5.35 6.43 -6.82
N ALA A 150 -5.45 6.82 -8.09
CA ALA A 150 -5.77 8.20 -8.46
C ALA A 150 -7.16 8.65 -7.96
N TYR A 151 -8.11 7.71 -7.81
CA TYR A 151 -9.46 7.99 -7.31
C TYR A 151 -9.58 8.11 -5.79
N PHE A 152 -8.51 7.84 -5.00
CA PHE A 152 -8.56 8.00 -3.56
C PHE A 152 -8.91 9.43 -3.19
N ASN A 153 -9.90 9.58 -2.29
CA ASN A 153 -10.27 10.84 -1.71
C ASN A 153 -9.31 11.25 -0.56
N ASP A 154 -9.53 12.43 -0.01
CA ASP A 154 -8.67 12.97 1.04
C ASP A 154 -8.65 12.10 2.31
N ALA A 155 -9.78 11.52 2.69
CA ALA A 155 -9.88 10.62 3.86
C ALA A 155 -9.03 9.35 3.66
N GLN A 156 -9.08 8.74 2.47
CA GLN A 156 -8.28 7.57 2.13
C GLN A 156 -6.78 7.89 2.06
N ARG A 157 -6.42 9.04 1.51
CA ARG A 157 -5.02 9.54 1.47
C ARG A 157 -4.49 9.82 2.87
N GLN A 158 -5.29 10.45 3.72
CA GLN A 158 -4.91 10.72 5.10
C GLN A 158 -4.76 9.41 5.89
N ALA A 159 -5.68 8.48 5.76
CA ALA A 159 -5.61 7.18 6.42
C ALA A 159 -4.36 6.36 5.97
N THR A 160 -3.96 6.47 4.70
CA THR A 160 -2.71 5.88 4.20
C THR A 160 -1.48 6.56 4.82
N LYS A 161 -1.50 7.89 4.96
CA LYS A 161 -0.45 8.65 5.63
C LYS A 161 -0.34 8.29 7.11
N ASP A 162 -1.48 8.11 7.78
CA ASP A 162 -1.55 7.67 9.18
C ASP A 162 -0.98 6.26 9.36
N ALA A 163 -1.25 5.35 8.42
CA ALA A 163 -0.65 4.02 8.41
C ALA A 163 0.89 4.09 8.36
N GLY A 164 1.44 4.97 7.52
CA GLY A 164 2.88 5.23 7.48
C GLY A 164 3.43 5.72 8.80
N LYS A 165 2.74 6.66 9.45
CA LYS A 165 3.11 7.18 10.77
C LYS A 165 3.09 6.09 11.85
N ILE A 166 2.07 5.24 11.87
CA ILE A 166 1.97 4.09 12.79
C ILE A 166 3.13 3.12 12.55
N ALA A 167 3.55 2.93 11.30
CA ALA A 167 4.71 2.11 10.94
C ALA A 167 6.08 2.73 11.29
N GLY A 168 6.11 3.94 11.85
CA GLY A 168 7.34 4.67 12.17
C GLY A 168 7.99 5.35 10.97
N LEU A 169 7.20 5.72 9.96
CA LEU A 169 7.64 6.43 8.76
C LEU A 169 7.08 7.84 8.71
N GLU A 170 7.94 8.82 8.44
CA GLU A 170 7.53 10.12 7.97
C GLU A 170 7.15 10.01 6.49
N VAL A 171 5.86 10.11 6.18
CA VAL A 171 5.38 10.06 4.81
C VAL A 171 5.51 11.44 4.17
N LEU A 172 6.55 11.59 3.35
CA LEU A 172 6.87 12.86 2.71
C LEU A 172 5.87 13.24 1.63
N ARG A 173 5.38 12.24 0.89
CA ARG A 173 4.39 12.43 -0.18
C ARG A 173 3.52 11.19 -0.34
N ILE A 174 2.26 11.44 -0.71
CA ILE A 174 1.35 10.46 -1.29
C ILE A 174 1.29 10.76 -2.79
N ILE A 175 1.58 9.77 -3.62
CA ILE A 175 1.64 9.92 -5.09
C ILE A 175 0.62 8.97 -5.72
N ASN A 176 -0.04 9.43 -6.79
CA ASN A 176 -0.96 8.59 -7.55
C ASN A 176 -0.20 7.46 -8.26
N GLU A 177 -0.71 6.23 -8.17
CA GLU A 177 -0.14 5.04 -8.81
C GLU A 177 0.10 5.23 -10.32
N PRO A 178 -0.86 5.75 -11.11
CA PRO A 178 -0.61 5.96 -12.54
C PRO A 178 0.47 7.02 -12.81
N THR A 179 0.63 8.00 -11.93
CA THR A 179 1.73 8.97 -12.03
C THR A 179 3.08 8.31 -11.75
N ALA A 180 3.16 7.48 -10.70
CA ALA A 180 4.38 6.73 -10.38
C ALA A 180 4.77 5.76 -11.50
N ALA A 181 3.80 5.04 -12.07
CA ALA A 181 4.01 4.14 -13.22
C ALA A 181 4.53 4.90 -14.44
N SER A 182 3.96 6.07 -14.74
CA SER A 182 4.41 6.92 -15.86
C SER A 182 5.84 7.42 -15.67
N LEU A 183 6.21 7.81 -14.45
CA LEU A 183 7.58 8.20 -14.11
C LEU A 183 8.55 7.02 -14.24
N ALA A 184 8.17 5.83 -13.78
CA ALA A 184 9.00 4.62 -13.89
C ALA A 184 9.20 4.17 -15.32
N TYR A 185 8.20 4.39 -16.19
CA TYR A 185 8.32 4.13 -17.63
C TYR A 185 9.25 5.10 -18.35
N GLY A 186 9.70 6.15 -17.68
CA GLY A 186 10.63 7.14 -18.26
C GLY A 186 9.95 8.23 -19.07
N LEU A 187 8.67 8.51 -18.83
CA LEU A 187 8.00 9.65 -19.46
C LEU A 187 8.59 10.95 -18.91
N ASP A 188 9.29 11.66 -19.81
CA ASP A 188 9.89 12.95 -19.49
C ASP A 188 8.80 14.02 -19.35
N LYS A 189 8.87 14.79 -18.28
CA LYS A 189 7.99 15.93 -17.97
C LYS A 189 8.05 17.07 -19.04
N LYS A 190 9.00 16.99 -19.97
CA LYS A 190 9.19 18.02 -21.02
C LYS A 190 8.30 17.86 -22.25
N GLN A 191 7.53 16.79 -22.34
CA GLN A 191 6.68 16.51 -23.49
C GLN A 191 5.22 16.68 -23.13
N ASN A 192 4.49 17.51 -23.89
CA ASN A 192 3.03 17.58 -23.77
C ASN A 192 2.40 16.35 -24.39
N LYS A 193 1.83 15.48 -23.57
CA LYS A 193 1.21 14.21 -23.99
C LYS A 193 -0.02 13.87 -23.17
N LYS A 194 -0.98 13.24 -23.81
CA LYS A 194 -2.03 12.48 -23.14
C LYS A 194 -1.66 11.01 -23.13
N ILE A 195 -1.75 10.38 -21.98
CA ILE A 195 -1.39 8.99 -21.77
C ILE A 195 -2.52 8.26 -21.06
N ALA A 196 -2.70 6.99 -21.42
CA ALA A 196 -3.57 6.08 -20.70
C ALA A 196 -2.69 5.11 -19.92
N VAL A 197 -2.95 4.99 -18.63
CA VAL A 197 -2.34 3.97 -17.78
C VAL A 197 -3.39 2.90 -17.53
N TYR A 198 -3.06 1.66 -17.89
CA TYR A 198 -3.88 0.48 -17.70
C TYR A 198 -3.22 -0.39 -16.63
N ASP A 199 -3.85 -0.52 -15.48
CA ASP A 199 -3.34 -1.27 -14.34
C ASP A 199 -4.29 -2.41 -13.99
N LEU A 200 -3.91 -3.64 -14.33
CA LEU A 200 -4.61 -4.86 -13.95
C LEU A 200 -3.80 -5.58 -12.88
N GLY A 201 -4.18 -5.36 -11.64
CA GLY A 201 -3.55 -6.00 -10.49
C GLY A 201 -4.14 -7.35 -10.12
N GLY A 202 -3.70 -7.92 -9.00
CA GLY A 202 -4.19 -9.21 -8.50
C GLY A 202 -5.60 -9.17 -7.89
N GLY A 203 -6.21 -8.00 -7.73
CA GLY A 203 -7.54 -7.88 -7.12
C GLY A 203 -8.32 -6.64 -7.55
N THR A 204 -7.71 -5.75 -8.32
CA THR A 204 -8.31 -4.52 -8.84
C THR A 204 -7.88 -4.27 -10.27
N PHE A 205 -8.73 -3.58 -11.01
CA PHE A 205 -8.42 -3.02 -12.32
C PHE A 205 -8.64 -1.51 -12.29
N ASP A 206 -7.64 -0.77 -12.72
CA ASP A 206 -7.67 0.69 -12.78
C ASP A 206 -7.21 1.17 -14.14
N VAL A 207 -7.93 2.13 -14.72
CA VAL A 207 -7.54 2.85 -15.92
C VAL A 207 -7.57 4.35 -15.64
N SER A 208 -6.51 5.05 -15.99
CA SER A 208 -6.39 6.49 -15.77
C SER A 208 -5.90 7.18 -17.03
N ILE A 209 -6.51 8.32 -17.35
CA ILE A 209 -6.02 9.22 -18.38
C ILE A 209 -5.28 10.37 -17.72
N LEU A 210 -4.03 10.54 -18.06
CA LEU A 210 -3.17 11.61 -17.58
C LEU A 210 -2.83 12.56 -18.72
N GLU A 211 -2.75 13.82 -18.41
CA GLU A 211 -2.14 14.84 -19.25
C GLU A 211 -0.81 15.26 -18.67
N LEU A 212 0.20 15.17 -19.48
CA LEU A 212 1.55 15.63 -19.15
C LEU A 212 1.78 16.96 -19.86
N GLY A 213 1.98 18.01 -19.09
CA GLY A 213 2.23 19.36 -19.59
C GLY A 213 2.92 20.22 -18.55
N ASP A 214 3.77 21.13 -18.99
CA ASP A 214 4.50 22.09 -18.14
C ASP A 214 5.24 21.46 -16.95
N GLY A 215 5.69 20.21 -17.10
CA GLY A 215 6.40 19.48 -16.06
C GLY A 215 5.50 18.85 -14.99
N VAL A 216 4.19 18.82 -15.20
CA VAL A 216 3.19 18.31 -14.26
C VAL A 216 2.40 17.17 -14.90
N PHE A 217 2.14 16.10 -14.10
CA PHE A 217 1.16 15.07 -14.44
C PHE A 217 -0.19 15.44 -13.81
N GLU A 218 -1.20 15.62 -14.66
CA GLU A 218 -2.57 15.88 -14.23
C GLU A 218 -3.44 14.67 -14.57
N VAL A 219 -4.15 14.12 -13.59
CA VAL A 219 -5.13 13.05 -13.80
C VAL A 219 -6.42 13.69 -14.32
N LYS A 220 -6.77 13.39 -15.58
CA LYS A 220 -7.99 13.92 -16.23
C LYS A 220 -9.21 13.08 -15.94
N SER A 221 -9.05 11.77 -15.91
CA SER A 221 -10.12 10.84 -15.57
C SER A 221 -9.56 9.53 -15.05
N THR A 222 -10.34 8.84 -14.26
CA THR A 222 -10.04 7.51 -13.76
C THR A 222 -11.31 6.69 -13.69
N ASN A 223 -11.20 5.40 -13.97
CA ASN A 223 -12.26 4.42 -13.84
C ASN A 223 -11.62 3.07 -13.50
N GLY A 224 -12.43 2.08 -13.15
CA GLY A 224 -11.91 0.76 -12.81
C GLY A 224 -12.95 -0.11 -12.11
N ASP A 225 -12.49 -1.28 -11.69
CA ASP A 225 -13.27 -2.22 -10.90
C ASP A 225 -12.42 -2.73 -9.73
N THR A 226 -12.91 -2.53 -8.52
CA THR A 226 -12.21 -2.91 -7.29
C THR A 226 -12.30 -4.40 -6.97
N PHE A 227 -13.03 -5.18 -7.77
CA PHE A 227 -13.21 -6.63 -7.64
C PHE A 227 -12.77 -7.41 -8.89
N LEU A 228 -12.17 -6.75 -9.86
CA LEU A 228 -11.61 -7.35 -11.07
C LEU A 228 -10.08 -7.46 -10.93
N GLY A 229 -9.56 -8.67 -10.94
CA GLY A 229 -8.13 -8.92 -10.85
C GLY A 229 -7.75 -10.33 -11.30
N GLY A 230 -6.46 -10.58 -11.45
CA GLY A 230 -5.89 -11.86 -11.87
C GLY A 230 -5.76 -12.90 -10.74
#